data_742571f03631e88d79259a7957c6f3b6
#
_entry.id   742571f03631e88d79259a7957c6f3b6
#
_cell.length_a   1.000
_cell.length_b   1.000
_cell.length_c   1.000
_cell.angle_alpha   90.00
_cell.angle_beta   90.00
_cell.angle_gamma   90.00
#
_symmetry.space_group_name_H-M   'P 1'
#
loop_
_entity.id
_entity.type
_entity.pdbx_description
1 polymer ?
#
loop_
_entity_poly.entity_id
_entity_poly.type
_entity_poly.pdbx_seq_one_letter_code
_entity_poly.pdbx_strand_id
1 'polypeptide(L)'
;MTAGEISEEGTKAVNVIIAHLIKAHQEGKDVDLNRLKSKVSSVYALSRQPKLVDIIAAVPTEHRNWLVPKLKAKPIRTASGIAVIAVMCKPHRCPHINFTGRGEELFYNCGRSICTEFKWTFLLLSNICVYCPGGPDSDFEYSTQSYTGYEPTSMRAIRARYNPFLQTRSRVTQLMQLGHNVDKVEFIVMGGTFMSLPDDYRDYFIRNLHDALTGHTSSSVSEAVEFSERSRVKCIGITIETRPDYCLPKHLDEMLSYGCTRLEIGVQSVYEDVARDTNRGHTVKAVCECFEIAKNAGYKVVIHMMPNLPNVGIERDMEQFIELFENPEFRPDGLKLYPTLVIRGTGLYELWRTGRYKSYPPEVSLLEYF
;
A
#
# COMPACT_ATOMS: atom_id res chain seq x y z
N MET A 1 18.84 -6.99 11.15
CA MET A 1 18.76 -8.39 11.57
C MET A 1 19.74 -9.15 10.73
N THR A 2 20.82 -9.63 11.31
CA THR A 2 21.74 -10.56 10.68
C THR A 2 20.94 -11.80 10.26
N ALA A 3 21.10 -12.23 9.01
CA ALA A 3 20.62 -13.51 8.57
C ALA A 3 21.21 -14.54 9.56
N GLY A 4 20.35 -15.23 10.30
CA GLY A 4 20.84 -16.27 11.22
C GLY A 4 21.63 -17.26 10.37
N GLU A 5 22.87 -17.51 10.78
CA GLU A 5 23.74 -18.49 10.14
C GLU A 5 23.00 -19.82 10.03
N ILE A 6 23.01 -20.39 8.84
CA ILE A 6 22.46 -21.72 8.60
C ILE A 6 23.38 -22.69 9.33
N SER A 7 22.82 -23.60 10.14
CA SER A 7 23.61 -24.65 10.78
C SER A 7 24.31 -25.52 9.73
N GLU A 8 25.35 -26.26 10.13
CA GLU A 8 26.06 -27.15 9.22
C GLU A 8 25.12 -28.21 8.63
N GLU A 9 24.19 -28.76 9.44
CA GLU A 9 23.15 -29.68 9.00
C GLU A 9 22.17 -29.00 8.03
N GLY A 10 21.84 -27.73 8.29
CA GLY A 10 21.01 -26.93 7.39
C GLY A 10 21.66 -26.75 6.02
N THR A 11 22.96 -26.49 5.98
CA THR A 11 23.72 -26.37 4.71
C THR A 11 23.76 -27.72 3.97
N LYS A 12 24.00 -28.83 4.68
CA LYS A 12 23.93 -30.18 4.09
C LYS A 12 22.56 -30.47 3.50
N ALA A 13 21.49 -30.13 4.23
CA ALA A 13 20.12 -30.30 3.76
C ALA A 13 19.80 -29.47 2.50
N VAL A 14 20.26 -28.22 2.43
CA VAL A 14 20.12 -27.37 1.25
C VAL A 14 20.81 -27.99 0.02
N ASN A 15 22.04 -28.48 0.19
CA ASN A 15 22.79 -29.11 -0.90
C ASN A 15 22.09 -30.39 -1.40
N VAL A 16 21.52 -31.19 -0.50
CA VAL A 16 20.73 -32.38 -0.88
C VAL A 16 19.47 -32.00 -1.64
N ILE A 17 18.77 -30.95 -1.23
CA ILE A 17 17.60 -30.44 -1.97
C ILE A 17 17.99 -30.05 -3.38
N ILE A 18 19.06 -29.28 -3.55
CA ILE A 18 19.56 -28.85 -4.86
C ILE A 18 19.92 -30.05 -5.73
N ALA A 19 20.66 -31.00 -5.20
CA ALA A 19 21.06 -32.23 -5.95
C ALA A 19 19.82 -33.01 -6.43
N HIS A 20 18.78 -33.13 -5.60
CA HIS A 20 17.51 -33.76 -6.02
C HIS A 20 16.80 -32.99 -7.11
N LEU A 21 16.77 -31.66 -7.05
CA LEU A 21 16.16 -30.84 -8.09
C LEU A 21 16.90 -30.95 -9.42
N ILE A 22 18.22 -30.97 -9.39
CA ILE A 22 19.08 -31.17 -10.58
C ILE A 22 18.82 -32.53 -11.20
N LYS A 23 18.87 -33.60 -10.40
CA LYS A 23 18.62 -34.96 -10.87
C LYS A 23 17.22 -35.11 -11.47
N ALA A 24 16.20 -34.63 -10.80
CA ALA A 24 14.82 -34.68 -11.28
C ALA A 24 14.67 -33.96 -12.64
N HIS A 25 15.33 -32.81 -12.79
CA HIS A 25 15.32 -32.07 -14.05
C HIS A 25 15.99 -32.89 -15.19
N GLN A 26 17.11 -33.53 -14.90
CA GLN A 26 17.78 -34.42 -15.88
C GLN A 26 16.88 -35.62 -16.26
N GLU A 27 16.09 -36.11 -15.34
CA GLU A 27 15.14 -37.20 -15.55
C GLU A 27 13.78 -36.74 -16.13
N GLY A 28 13.59 -35.45 -16.38
CA GLY A 28 12.33 -34.90 -16.88
C GLY A 28 11.17 -34.98 -15.89
N LYS A 29 11.45 -35.09 -14.58
CA LYS A 29 10.44 -35.23 -13.51
C LYS A 29 10.18 -33.91 -12.83
N ASP A 30 8.90 -33.66 -12.51
CA ASP A 30 8.50 -32.55 -11.65
C ASP A 30 8.65 -32.92 -10.17
N VAL A 31 9.06 -31.93 -9.35
CA VAL A 31 9.30 -32.10 -7.92
C VAL A 31 8.50 -31.06 -7.12
N ASP A 32 7.67 -31.53 -6.20
CA ASP A 32 7.07 -30.67 -5.18
C ASP A 32 8.16 -30.24 -4.17
N LEU A 33 8.59 -28.98 -4.28
CA LEU A 33 9.62 -28.41 -3.42
C LEU A 33 9.25 -28.46 -1.94
N ASN A 34 7.99 -28.23 -1.58
CA ASN A 34 7.56 -28.21 -0.17
C ASN A 34 7.63 -29.62 0.45
N ARG A 35 7.18 -30.61 -0.31
CA ARG A 35 7.28 -32.02 0.09
C ARG A 35 8.74 -32.48 0.21
N LEU A 36 9.59 -32.06 -0.73
CA LEU A 36 11.03 -32.36 -0.70
C LEU A 36 11.70 -31.72 0.53
N LYS A 37 11.42 -30.43 0.79
CA LYS A 37 11.92 -29.74 1.99
C LYS A 37 11.54 -30.45 3.28
N SER A 38 10.27 -30.83 3.42
CA SER A 38 9.78 -31.54 4.61
C SER A 38 10.51 -32.87 4.79
N LYS A 39 10.66 -33.66 3.71
CA LYS A 39 11.35 -34.95 3.76
C LYS A 39 12.83 -34.81 4.17
N VAL A 40 13.55 -33.88 3.54
CA VAL A 40 14.96 -33.64 3.84
C VAL A 40 15.14 -33.08 5.25
N SER A 41 14.28 -32.18 5.68
CA SER A 41 14.31 -31.62 7.04
C SER A 41 14.13 -32.70 8.12
N SER A 42 13.27 -33.69 7.88
CA SER A 42 13.10 -34.84 8.80
C SER A 42 14.36 -35.71 8.83
N VAL A 43 15.00 -35.99 7.69
CA VAL A 43 16.23 -36.80 7.62
C VAL A 43 17.38 -36.13 8.41
N TYR A 44 17.50 -34.82 8.34
CA TYR A 44 18.55 -34.06 9.03
C TYR A 44 18.12 -33.55 10.42
N ALA A 45 16.97 -33.98 10.92
CA ALA A 45 16.39 -33.55 12.22
C ALA A 45 16.42 -32.03 12.46
N LEU A 46 16.14 -31.25 11.40
CA LEU A 46 16.19 -29.78 11.48
C LEU A 46 15.00 -29.23 12.27
N SER A 47 15.28 -28.32 13.20
CA SER A 47 14.24 -27.59 13.95
C SER A 47 13.39 -26.68 13.07
N ARG A 48 13.93 -26.24 11.92
CA ARG A 48 13.25 -25.41 10.91
C ARG A 48 13.62 -25.84 9.51
N GLN A 49 12.64 -25.83 8.61
CA GLN A 49 12.90 -26.11 7.21
C GLN A 49 13.80 -25.02 6.59
N PRO A 50 14.71 -25.38 5.63
CA PRO A 50 15.48 -24.43 4.86
C PRO A 50 14.59 -23.38 4.21
N LYS A 51 15.00 -22.11 4.29
CA LYS A 51 14.28 -21.02 3.62
C LYS A 51 14.53 -21.10 2.13
N LEU A 52 13.56 -20.66 1.34
CA LEU A 52 13.71 -20.61 -0.12
C LEU A 52 14.90 -19.73 -0.56
N VAL A 53 15.15 -18.66 0.17
CA VAL A 53 16.30 -17.76 -0.08
C VAL A 53 17.62 -18.51 0.06
N ASP A 54 17.76 -19.37 1.07
CA ASP A 54 18.97 -20.15 1.31
C ASP A 54 19.20 -21.16 0.18
N ILE A 55 18.13 -21.81 -0.30
CA ILE A 55 18.18 -22.73 -1.44
C ILE A 55 18.59 -21.99 -2.72
N ILE A 56 17.97 -20.84 -3.01
CA ILE A 56 18.30 -20.03 -4.20
C ILE A 56 19.77 -19.54 -4.15
N ALA A 57 20.23 -19.11 -2.98
CA ALA A 57 21.59 -18.64 -2.79
C ALA A 57 22.64 -19.74 -3.06
N ALA A 58 22.33 -20.97 -2.68
CA ALA A 58 23.22 -22.13 -2.82
C ALA A 58 23.18 -22.80 -4.22
N VAL A 59 22.31 -22.34 -5.13
CA VAL A 59 22.27 -22.88 -6.51
C VAL A 59 23.60 -22.64 -7.22
N PRO A 60 24.28 -23.69 -7.72
CA PRO A 60 25.53 -23.57 -8.48
C PRO A 60 25.36 -22.69 -9.73
N THR A 61 26.42 -21.96 -10.09
CA THR A 61 26.38 -20.97 -11.18
C THR A 61 25.91 -21.57 -12.51
N GLU A 62 26.35 -22.79 -12.82
CA GLU A 62 25.98 -23.53 -14.02
C GLU A 62 24.49 -23.89 -14.11
N HIS A 63 23.81 -23.97 -12.97
CA HIS A 63 22.40 -24.34 -12.93
C HIS A 63 21.46 -23.13 -12.68
N ARG A 64 21.99 -21.93 -12.42
CA ARG A 64 21.20 -20.77 -12.08
C ARG A 64 20.21 -20.37 -13.16
N ASN A 65 20.58 -20.43 -14.41
CA ASN A 65 19.76 -19.96 -15.54
C ASN A 65 18.41 -20.68 -15.65
N TRP A 66 18.37 -21.97 -15.31
CA TRP A 66 17.14 -22.76 -15.43
C TRP A 66 16.49 -23.08 -14.06
N LEU A 67 17.30 -23.21 -12.99
CA LEU A 67 16.76 -23.61 -11.69
C LEU A 67 16.21 -22.43 -10.90
N VAL A 68 16.86 -21.26 -10.91
CA VAL A 68 16.35 -20.07 -10.20
C VAL A 68 14.97 -19.63 -10.69
N PRO A 69 14.67 -19.59 -12.00
CA PRO A 69 13.31 -19.31 -12.47
C PRO A 69 12.24 -20.26 -11.92
N LYS A 70 12.57 -21.56 -11.76
CA LYS A 70 11.65 -22.55 -11.17
C LYS A 70 11.46 -22.39 -9.66
N LEU A 71 12.46 -21.87 -8.96
CA LEU A 71 12.44 -21.60 -7.53
C LEU A 71 11.86 -20.21 -7.18
N LYS A 72 11.65 -19.37 -8.18
CA LYS A 72 11.17 -17.99 -7.99
C LYS A 72 9.86 -17.94 -7.20
N ALA A 73 9.87 -17.24 -6.05
CA ALA A 73 8.69 -17.11 -5.22
C ALA A 73 7.69 -16.12 -5.83
N LYS A 74 6.43 -16.53 -6.00
CA LYS A 74 5.37 -15.70 -6.55
C LYS A 74 5.76 -15.04 -7.89
N PRO A 75 6.02 -15.83 -8.95
CA PRO A 75 6.61 -15.37 -10.21
C PRO A 75 5.81 -14.22 -10.88
N ILE A 76 4.49 -14.17 -10.65
CA ILE A 76 3.60 -13.14 -11.20
C ILE A 76 4.02 -11.72 -10.77
N ARG A 77 4.65 -11.54 -9.60
CA ARG A 77 5.00 -10.21 -9.07
C ARG A 77 5.91 -9.37 -9.98
N THR A 78 6.69 -9.99 -10.81
CA THR A 78 7.57 -9.33 -11.76
C THR A 78 7.40 -9.90 -13.19
N ALA A 79 6.24 -10.48 -13.49
CA ALA A 79 5.95 -11.03 -14.82
C ALA A 79 5.97 -9.94 -15.90
N SER A 80 5.54 -8.71 -15.55
CA SER A 80 5.63 -7.54 -16.42
C SER A 80 7.05 -6.99 -16.62
N GLY A 81 8.06 -7.54 -15.94
CA GLY A 81 9.42 -6.98 -15.90
C GLY A 81 9.58 -5.81 -14.93
N ILE A 82 8.53 -5.43 -14.21
CA ILE A 82 8.52 -4.30 -13.26
C ILE A 82 8.41 -4.82 -11.83
N ALA A 83 9.26 -4.33 -10.95
CA ALA A 83 9.17 -4.58 -9.52
C ALA A 83 8.46 -3.41 -8.83
N VAL A 84 7.24 -3.66 -8.34
CA VAL A 84 6.50 -2.68 -7.56
C VAL A 84 7.00 -2.66 -6.12
N ILE A 85 7.42 -1.48 -5.65
CA ILE A 85 7.97 -1.26 -4.31
C ILE A 85 7.15 -0.21 -3.58
N ALA A 86 6.32 -0.66 -2.65
CA ALA A 86 5.59 0.22 -1.76
C ALA A 86 6.49 0.66 -0.59
N VAL A 87 6.56 1.97 -0.37
CA VAL A 87 7.34 2.65 0.66
C VAL A 87 6.42 3.61 1.43
N MET A 88 6.44 3.55 2.74
CA MET A 88 5.51 4.31 3.58
C MET A 88 6.22 5.47 4.27
N CYS A 89 5.60 6.66 4.25
CA CYS A 89 6.08 7.82 4.99
C CYS A 89 5.85 7.68 6.50
N LYS A 90 6.56 8.51 7.27
CA LYS A 90 6.43 8.52 8.75
C LYS A 90 4.98 8.80 9.19
N PRO A 91 4.58 8.31 10.37
CA PRO A 91 3.31 8.67 10.97
C PRO A 91 3.16 10.19 11.06
N HIS A 92 2.00 10.69 10.68
CA HIS A 92 1.63 12.09 10.78
C HIS A 92 0.12 12.21 10.96
N ARG A 93 -0.31 13.34 11.51
CA ARG A 93 -1.74 13.64 11.63
C ARG A 93 -2.36 13.88 10.27
N CYS A 94 -3.58 13.40 10.08
CA CYS A 94 -4.34 13.76 8.90
C CYS A 94 -4.58 15.27 8.88
N PRO A 95 -4.33 15.95 7.75
CA PRO A 95 -4.54 17.40 7.66
C PRO A 95 -5.98 17.82 7.93
N HIS A 96 -6.94 16.93 7.68
CA HIS A 96 -8.33 17.14 7.98
C HIS A 96 -8.62 17.37 9.50
N ILE A 97 -7.79 16.83 10.39
CA ILE A 97 -7.91 17.00 11.84
C ILE A 97 -7.57 18.43 12.29
N ASN A 98 -6.74 19.14 11.56
CA ASN A 98 -6.22 20.45 11.93
C ASN A 98 -7.12 21.63 11.46
N PHE A 99 -8.25 21.35 10.81
CA PHE A 99 -9.17 22.38 10.31
C PHE A 99 -10.12 22.89 11.40
N THR A 100 -9.58 23.47 12.48
CA THR A 100 -10.38 24.09 13.56
C THR A 100 -11.04 25.42 13.18
N GLY A 101 -10.84 25.93 11.95
CA GLY A 101 -11.30 27.26 11.54
C GLY A 101 -12.56 27.32 10.66
N ARG A 102 -13.10 26.19 10.18
CA ARG A 102 -14.33 26.14 9.35
C ARG A 102 -15.39 25.17 9.86
N GLY A 103 -15.18 24.56 11.02
CA GLY A 103 -16.11 23.58 11.59
C GLY A 103 -17.45 24.21 12.02
N GLU A 104 -17.49 25.49 12.33
CA GLU A 104 -18.72 26.12 12.82
C GLU A 104 -19.77 26.31 11.72
N GLU A 105 -19.41 26.60 10.48
CA GLU A 105 -20.38 26.77 9.40
C GLU A 105 -20.95 25.47 8.82
N LEU A 106 -20.17 24.38 8.84
CA LEU A 106 -20.64 23.06 8.35
C LEU A 106 -21.55 22.34 9.34
N PHE A 107 -21.44 22.63 10.65
CA PHE A 107 -22.22 21.98 11.70
C PHE A 107 -23.63 22.53 11.88
N TYR A 108 -23.94 23.75 11.41
CA TYR A 108 -25.27 24.33 11.55
C TYR A 108 -26.34 23.70 10.64
N ASN A 109 -25.93 22.92 9.62
CA ASN A 109 -26.86 22.29 8.67
C ASN A 109 -27.11 20.80 8.89
N CYS A 110 -26.56 20.19 9.93
CA CYS A 110 -26.85 18.80 10.26
C CYS A 110 -28.19 18.72 11.03
N GLY A 111 -29.21 18.22 10.35
CA GLY A 111 -30.57 18.07 10.90
C GLY A 111 -30.60 17.36 12.26
N ARG A 112 -31.36 17.92 13.18
CA ARG A 112 -31.48 17.58 14.61
C ARG A 112 -31.89 16.16 15.01
N SER A 113 -31.94 15.17 14.14
CA SER A 113 -32.58 13.89 14.47
C SER A 113 -31.66 12.73 14.84
N ILE A 114 -30.34 12.87 14.76
CA ILE A 114 -29.38 11.76 15.06
C ILE A 114 -28.52 12.05 16.31
N CYS A 115 -28.70 13.20 16.95
CA CYS A 115 -27.69 13.79 17.82
C CYS A 115 -28.00 13.88 19.31
N THR A 116 -28.87 13.11 19.87
CA THR A 116 -29.37 13.42 21.23
C THR A 116 -28.86 12.57 22.39
N GLU A 117 -27.79 11.83 22.38
CA GLU A 117 -27.33 11.20 23.65
C GLU A 117 -25.90 10.66 23.71
N PHE A 118 -25.01 11.08 22.83
CA PHE A 118 -23.62 10.66 22.97
C PHE A 118 -22.71 11.84 23.34
N LYS A 119 -21.74 11.58 24.23
CA LYS A 119 -20.69 12.54 24.63
C LYS A 119 -20.05 13.19 23.41
N TRP A 120 -20.64 14.24 22.95
CA TRP A 120 -20.25 15.12 21.86
C TRP A 120 -18.81 15.59 21.92
N THR A 121 -18.20 15.55 23.11
CA THR A 121 -16.84 16.00 23.36
C THR A 121 -15.78 15.19 22.59
N PHE A 122 -16.01 13.92 22.31
CA PHE A 122 -15.02 13.08 21.60
C PHE A 122 -15.15 13.17 20.07
N LEU A 123 -16.36 13.29 19.55
CA LEU A 123 -16.59 13.46 18.10
C LEU A 123 -16.30 14.88 17.61
N LEU A 124 -16.51 15.89 18.47
CA LEU A 124 -16.22 17.31 18.16
C LEU A 124 -14.72 17.64 18.22
N LEU A 125 -13.91 16.82 18.90
CA LEU A 125 -12.47 17.05 19.03
C LEU A 125 -11.62 16.33 17.96
N SER A 126 -12.20 15.41 17.19
CA SER A 126 -11.47 14.69 16.16
C SER A 126 -12.21 14.74 14.84
N ASN A 127 -11.80 15.61 13.94
CA ASN A 127 -12.21 15.60 12.52
C ASN A 127 -11.66 14.36 11.78
N ILE A 128 -11.76 13.17 12.40
CA ILE A 128 -11.26 11.90 11.82
C ILE A 128 -12.41 11.23 11.08
N CYS A 129 -12.15 10.64 9.92
CA CYS A 129 -13.13 9.80 9.24
C CYS A 129 -13.58 8.66 10.15
N VAL A 130 -14.89 8.40 10.20
CA VAL A 130 -15.54 7.45 11.14
C VAL A 130 -14.89 6.06 11.14
N TYR A 131 -14.37 5.63 10.00
CA TYR A 131 -13.74 4.32 9.78
C TYR A 131 -12.20 4.32 9.90
N CYS A 132 -11.56 5.48 10.15
CA CYS A 132 -10.10 5.58 10.11
C CYS A 132 -9.47 4.93 11.35
N PRO A 133 -8.62 3.89 11.20
CA PRO A 133 -8.12 3.12 12.32
C PRO A 133 -6.87 3.70 12.98
N GLY A 134 -6.04 4.41 12.23
CA GLY A 134 -4.67 4.68 12.62
C GLY A 134 -4.27 6.13 12.58
N GLY A 135 -3.08 6.37 13.09
CA GLY A 135 -2.42 7.66 13.18
C GLY A 135 -1.83 7.88 14.57
N PRO A 136 -1.03 8.94 14.77
CA PRO A 136 -0.32 9.21 16.02
C PRO A 136 -1.21 9.36 17.26
N ASP A 137 -2.49 9.68 17.08
CA ASP A 137 -3.44 9.93 18.16
C ASP A 137 -4.40 8.76 18.39
N SER A 138 -4.07 7.57 17.91
CA SER A 138 -4.91 6.36 18.04
C SER A 138 -4.17 5.25 18.81
N ASP A 139 -4.88 4.15 19.09
CA ASP A 139 -4.27 2.93 19.64
C ASP A 139 -3.17 2.35 18.72
N PHE A 140 -3.07 2.85 17.49
CA PHE A 140 -2.07 2.48 16.48
C PHE A 140 -1.05 3.61 16.27
N GLU A 141 -0.55 4.21 17.33
CA GLU A 141 0.31 5.41 17.34
C GLU A 141 1.57 5.30 16.44
N TYR A 142 2.09 4.08 16.25
CA TYR A 142 3.24 3.81 15.38
C TYR A 142 2.87 3.63 13.91
N SER A 143 1.59 3.71 13.56
CA SER A 143 1.13 3.60 12.17
C SER A 143 0.93 4.96 11.53
N THR A 144 1.13 5.00 10.21
CA THR A 144 0.74 6.15 9.42
C THR A 144 -0.79 6.24 9.37
N GLN A 145 -1.34 7.45 9.26
CA GLN A 145 -2.79 7.68 9.16
C GLN A 145 -3.43 6.74 8.11
N SER A 146 -4.60 6.22 8.42
CA SER A 146 -5.37 5.23 7.65
C SER A 146 -4.85 3.80 7.69
N TYR A 147 -3.78 3.52 8.43
CA TYR A 147 -3.21 2.17 8.59
C TYR A 147 -3.19 1.75 10.05
N THR A 148 -3.19 0.42 10.28
CA THR A 148 -3.16 -0.16 11.64
C THR A 148 -1.76 -0.53 12.10
N GLY A 149 -0.77 -0.52 11.20
CA GLY A 149 0.59 -0.99 11.49
C GLY A 149 0.79 -2.49 11.22
N TYR A 150 -0.28 -3.26 11.04
CA TYR A 150 -0.22 -4.71 10.78
C TYR A 150 -0.15 -5.06 9.30
N GLU A 151 -0.38 -4.12 8.41
CA GLU A 151 -0.25 -4.32 6.98
C GLU A 151 1.21 -4.64 6.61
N PRO A 152 1.44 -5.48 5.59
CA PRO A 152 2.80 -5.88 5.21
C PRO A 152 3.75 -4.71 4.90
N THR A 153 3.25 -3.61 4.36
CA THR A 153 4.06 -2.41 4.09
C THR A 153 4.34 -1.65 5.37
N SER A 154 3.34 -1.44 6.22
CA SER A 154 3.48 -0.80 7.54
C SER A 154 4.52 -1.52 8.41
N MET A 155 4.42 -2.85 8.50
CA MET A 155 5.38 -3.66 9.26
C MET A 155 6.82 -3.53 8.75
N ARG A 156 7.03 -3.38 7.42
CA ARG A 156 8.37 -3.12 6.86
C ARG A 156 8.85 -1.73 7.19
N ALA A 157 7.96 -0.74 7.08
CA ALA A 157 8.27 0.66 7.38
C ALA A 157 8.64 0.86 8.85
N ILE A 158 7.87 0.28 9.79
CA ILE A 158 8.18 0.30 11.22
C ILE A 158 9.57 -0.29 11.50
N ARG A 159 9.88 -1.46 10.92
CA ARG A 159 11.21 -2.09 11.07
C ARG A 159 12.34 -1.24 10.51
N ALA A 160 12.10 -0.49 9.45
CA ALA A 160 13.03 0.44 8.84
C ALA A 160 12.98 1.84 9.49
N ARG A 161 12.23 2.03 10.59
CA ARG A 161 11.99 3.32 11.24
C ARG A 161 11.55 4.39 10.23
N TYR A 162 10.70 4.00 9.27
CA TYR A 162 10.18 4.84 8.20
C TYR A 162 11.26 5.52 7.32
N ASN A 163 12.49 5.05 7.36
CA ASN A 163 13.56 5.54 6.50
C ASN A 163 13.32 5.04 5.06
N PRO A 164 13.13 5.92 4.05
CA PRO A 164 12.77 5.54 2.68
C PRO A 164 13.89 4.76 1.98
N PHE A 165 15.16 5.12 2.20
CA PHE A 165 16.30 4.42 1.65
C PHE A 165 16.36 2.96 2.13
N LEU A 166 16.23 2.74 3.45
CA LEU A 166 16.28 1.40 4.03
C LEU A 166 15.09 0.55 3.61
N GLN A 167 13.88 1.10 3.53
CA GLN A 167 12.70 0.39 3.04
C GLN A 167 12.92 -0.09 1.61
N THR A 168 13.40 0.80 0.73
CA THR A 168 13.68 0.50 -0.67
C THR A 168 14.77 -0.56 -0.82
N ARG A 169 15.94 -0.35 -0.22
CA ARG A 169 17.07 -1.29 -0.31
C ARG A 169 16.71 -2.68 0.21
N SER A 170 16.07 -2.74 1.37
CA SER A 170 15.63 -4.01 1.96
C SER A 170 14.66 -4.75 1.05
N ARG A 171 13.75 -4.01 0.39
CA ARG A 171 12.76 -4.63 -0.49
C ARG A 171 13.35 -5.09 -1.82
N VAL A 172 14.22 -4.30 -2.44
CA VAL A 172 14.97 -4.68 -3.65
C VAL A 172 15.79 -5.94 -3.37
N THR A 173 16.59 -5.93 -2.30
CA THR A 173 17.41 -7.07 -1.90
C THR A 173 16.55 -8.31 -1.66
N GLN A 174 15.44 -8.19 -0.97
CA GLN A 174 14.52 -9.30 -0.72
C GLN A 174 13.98 -9.90 -2.02
N LEU A 175 13.58 -9.07 -2.98
CA LEU A 175 13.08 -9.54 -4.28
C LEU A 175 14.16 -10.29 -5.04
N MET A 176 15.39 -9.74 -5.11
CA MET A 176 16.52 -10.39 -5.75
C MET A 176 16.86 -11.73 -5.10
N GLN A 177 16.88 -11.81 -3.78
CA GLN A 177 17.10 -13.04 -3.02
C GLN A 177 16.02 -14.11 -3.27
N LEU A 178 14.81 -13.70 -3.60
CA LEU A 178 13.70 -14.59 -3.97
C LEU A 178 13.67 -14.95 -5.47
N GLY A 179 14.75 -14.65 -6.21
CA GLY A 179 14.92 -15.01 -7.60
C GLY A 179 14.27 -14.05 -8.60
N HIS A 180 13.84 -12.86 -8.17
CA HIS A 180 13.29 -11.86 -9.09
C HIS A 180 14.41 -11.01 -9.71
N ASN A 181 14.29 -10.70 -11.00
CA ASN A 181 15.05 -9.62 -11.61
C ASN A 181 14.43 -8.29 -11.20
N VAL A 182 15.27 -7.34 -10.82
CA VAL A 182 14.87 -6.00 -10.45
C VAL A 182 15.68 -5.02 -11.30
N ASP A 183 15.21 -4.79 -12.53
CA ASP A 183 15.83 -3.86 -13.48
C ASP A 183 15.00 -2.57 -13.60
N LYS A 184 13.68 -2.68 -13.39
CA LYS A 184 12.72 -1.58 -13.42
C LYS A 184 11.89 -1.58 -12.16
N VAL A 185 11.80 -0.45 -11.51
CA VAL A 185 11.07 -0.24 -10.26
C VAL A 185 9.98 0.81 -10.48
N GLU A 186 8.78 0.49 -10.04
CA GLU A 186 7.68 1.44 -9.83
C GLU A 186 7.49 1.60 -8.32
N PHE A 187 7.57 2.83 -7.83
CA PHE A 187 7.31 3.13 -6.43
C PHE A 187 5.83 3.41 -6.18
N ILE A 188 5.36 2.98 -5.01
CA ILE A 188 4.09 3.43 -4.43
C ILE A 188 4.43 4.12 -3.11
N VAL A 189 4.27 5.44 -3.07
CA VAL A 189 4.43 6.26 -1.87
C VAL A 189 3.12 6.22 -1.10
N MET A 190 3.15 5.51 0.02
CA MET A 190 1.99 5.27 0.88
C MET A 190 2.03 6.18 2.11
N GLY A 191 0.84 6.46 2.66
CA GLY A 191 0.72 7.23 3.89
C GLY A 191 -0.51 8.13 3.95
N GLY A 192 -1.51 7.80 3.14
CA GLY A 192 -2.84 8.44 3.13
C GLY A 192 -2.85 9.83 2.50
N THR A 193 -1.97 10.74 2.88
CA THR A 193 -1.90 12.10 2.29
C THR A 193 -0.45 12.60 2.32
N PHE A 194 0.40 12.02 1.49
CA PHE A 194 1.83 12.35 1.43
C PHE A 194 2.08 13.85 1.21
N MET A 195 1.27 14.50 0.35
CA MET A 195 1.41 15.92 0.02
C MET A 195 1.07 16.88 1.17
N SER A 196 0.57 16.38 2.30
CA SER A 196 0.36 17.20 3.51
C SER A 196 1.59 17.29 4.42
N LEU A 197 2.62 16.52 4.14
CA LEU A 197 3.88 16.56 4.87
C LEU A 197 4.71 17.80 4.48
N PRO A 198 5.62 18.28 5.35
CA PRO A 198 6.51 19.39 5.03
C PRO A 198 7.35 19.15 3.76
N ASP A 199 7.62 20.20 3.00
CA ASP A 199 8.30 20.15 1.70
C ASP A 199 9.69 19.50 1.82
N ASP A 200 10.46 19.89 2.83
CA ASP A 200 11.78 19.35 3.13
C ASP A 200 11.76 17.83 3.38
N TYR A 201 10.70 17.35 4.05
CA TYR A 201 10.52 15.93 4.26
C TYR A 201 10.12 15.20 2.98
N ARG A 202 9.26 15.80 2.14
CA ARG A 202 8.88 15.20 0.86
C ARG A 202 10.09 15.07 -0.07
N ASP A 203 10.88 16.13 -0.19
CA ASP A 203 12.13 16.13 -0.96
C ASP A 203 13.12 15.08 -0.44
N TYR A 204 13.35 15.04 0.88
CA TYR A 204 14.15 14.00 1.51
C TYR A 204 13.64 12.60 1.16
N PHE A 205 12.33 12.39 1.23
CA PHE A 205 11.72 11.08 1.00
C PHE A 205 11.92 10.64 -0.47
N ILE A 206 11.53 11.46 -1.44
CA ILE A 206 11.63 11.15 -2.87
C ILE A 206 13.10 10.95 -3.29
N ARG A 207 13.99 11.84 -2.89
CA ARG A 207 15.42 11.73 -3.16
C ARG A 207 15.98 10.38 -2.71
N ASN A 208 15.65 9.96 -1.49
CA ASN A 208 16.13 8.70 -0.95
C ASN A 208 15.54 7.44 -1.63
N LEU A 209 14.39 7.53 -2.30
CA LEU A 209 13.89 6.43 -3.15
C LEU A 209 14.85 6.20 -4.32
N HIS A 210 15.24 7.26 -5.02
CA HIS A 210 16.17 7.21 -6.15
C HIS A 210 17.58 6.81 -5.71
N ASP A 211 18.11 7.42 -4.66
CA ASP A 211 19.43 7.11 -4.10
C ASP A 211 19.53 5.63 -3.69
N ALA A 212 18.47 5.05 -3.18
CA ALA A 212 18.42 3.64 -2.83
C ALA A 212 18.53 2.70 -4.05
N LEU A 213 18.15 3.12 -5.24
CA LEU A 213 18.31 2.35 -6.49
C LEU A 213 19.71 2.52 -7.08
N THR A 214 20.25 3.73 -7.05
CA THR A 214 21.52 4.10 -7.67
C THR A 214 22.72 3.80 -6.79
N GLY A 215 22.59 3.93 -5.47
CA GLY A 215 23.69 3.91 -4.51
C GLY A 215 24.41 5.26 -4.39
N HIS A 216 23.96 6.29 -5.13
CA HIS A 216 24.45 7.68 -4.98
C HIS A 216 23.84 8.34 -3.75
N THR A 217 24.43 9.44 -3.30
CA THR A 217 23.87 10.31 -2.27
C THR A 217 23.70 11.70 -2.87
N SER A 218 22.48 11.98 -3.29
CA SER A 218 22.17 13.22 -4.02
C SER A 218 21.91 14.38 -3.08
N SER A 219 22.17 15.59 -3.52
CA SER A 219 21.92 16.85 -2.79
C SER A 219 20.50 17.37 -3.02
N SER A 220 19.89 17.05 -4.16
CA SER A 220 18.55 17.49 -4.56
C SER A 220 17.75 16.37 -5.21
N VAL A 221 16.44 16.54 -5.33
CA VAL A 221 15.55 15.61 -6.06
C VAL A 221 15.94 15.54 -7.54
N SER A 222 16.22 16.69 -8.17
CA SER A 222 16.63 16.75 -9.58
C SER A 222 17.90 15.94 -9.84
N GLU A 223 18.91 16.07 -8.98
CA GLU A 223 20.14 15.27 -9.06
C GLU A 223 19.85 13.78 -8.90
N ALA A 224 19.01 13.40 -7.93
CA ALA A 224 18.64 12.02 -7.69
C ALA A 224 17.93 11.39 -8.90
N VAL A 225 17.04 12.12 -9.54
CA VAL A 225 16.33 11.71 -10.77
C VAL A 225 17.32 11.51 -11.91
N GLU A 226 18.22 12.46 -12.15
CA GLU A 226 19.24 12.38 -13.21
C GLU A 226 20.14 11.14 -13.05
N PHE A 227 20.63 10.88 -11.83
CA PHE A 227 21.39 9.65 -11.57
C PHE A 227 20.56 8.39 -11.75
N SER A 228 19.30 8.42 -11.34
CA SER A 228 18.37 7.28 -11.49
C SER A 228 18.14 6.91 -12.96
N GLU A 229 18.05 7.88 -13.86
CA GLU A 229 17.89 7.66 -15.30
C GLU A 229 19.07 6.91 -15.94
N ARG A 230 20.28 7.09 -15.39
CA ARG A 230 21.51 6.44 -15.87
C ARG A 230 21.83 5.15 -15.11
N SER A 231 21.12 4.85 -14.06
CA SER A 231 21.39 3.71 -13.19
C SER A 231 21.01 2.38 -13.85
N ARG A 232 21.60 1.28 -13.34
CA ARG A 232 21.26 -0.08 -13.77
C ARG A 232 19.81 -0.43 -13.41
N VAL A 233 19.37 -0.07 -12.21
CA VAL A 233 17.99 -0.24 -11.77
C VAL A 233 17.27 1.07 -11.99
N LYS A 234 16.28 1.09 -12.86
CA LYS A 234 15.58 2.31 -13.26
C LYS A 234 14.31 2.51 -12.45
N CYS A 235 14.11 3.73 -11.95
CA CYS A 235 12.78 4.17 -11.53
C CYS A 235 11.98 4.51 -12.80
N ILE A 236 10.90 3.80 -13.05
CA ILE A 236 10.06 3.98 -14.25
C ILE A 236 8.74 4.70 -13.95
N GLY A 237 8.44 4.94 -12.72
CA GLY A 237 7.25 5.65 -12.27
C GLY A 237 7.14 5.72 -10.77
N ILE A 238 6.46 6.76 -10.33
CA ILE A 238 6.11 6.96 -8.92
C ILE A 238 4.60 7.12 -8.85
N THR A 239 3.98 6.36 -7.96
CA THR A 239 2.59 6.49 -7.56
C THR A 239 2.54 7.16 -6.20
N ILE A 240 1.68 8.15 -6.01
CA ILE A 240 1.51 8.85 -4.74
C ILE A 240 0.07 8.68 -4.25
N GLU A 241 -0.10 8.19 -3.01
CA GLU A 241 -1.39 8.19 -2.33
C GLU A 241 -1.72 9.60 -1.83
N THR A 242 -2.92 10.07 -2.13
CA THR A 242 -3.38 11.38 -1.76
C THR A 242 -4.90 11.46 -1.57
N ARG A 243 -5.38 12.63 -1.22
CA ARG A 243 -6.80 12.98 -1.08
C ARG A 243 -7.16 14.02 -2.14
N PRO A 244 -8.46 14.15 -2.52
CA PRO A 244 -8.87 15.15 -3.50
C PRO A 244 -8.48 16.59 -3.11
N ASP A 245 -8.56 16.94 -1.83
CA ASP A 245 -8.19 18.25 -1.29
C ASP A 245 -6.67 18.53 -1.30
N TYR A 246 -5.85 17.50 -1.59
CA TYR A 246 -4.40 17.59 -1.81
C TYR A 246 -3.98 17.23 -3.24
N CYS A 247 -4.91 17.41 -4.19
CA CYS A 247 -4.68 17.31 -5.64
C CYS A 247 -4.96 18.64 -6.36
N LEU A 248 -4.77 19.77 -5.70
CA LEU A 248 -4.86 21.09 -6.31
C LEU A 248 -3.70 21.29 -7.31
N PRO A 249 -3.79 22.22 -8.27
CA PRO A 249 -2.75 22.44 -9.29
C PRO A 249 -1.33 22.49 -8.72
N LYS A 250 -1.12 23.25 -7.64
CA LYS A 250 0.18 23.35 -6.96
C LYS A 250 0.74 22.00 -6.48
N HIS A 251 -0.14 21.08 -6.01
CA HIS A 251 0.28 19.77 -5.55
C HIS A 251 0.63 18.87 -6.75
N LEU A 252 -0.12 18.99 -7.84
CA LEU A 252 0.13 18.24 -9.06
C LEU A 252 1.44 18.68 -9.72
N ASP A 253 1.71 19.96 -9.79
CA ASP A 253 2.97 20.49 -10.32
C ASP A 253 4.17 19.96 -9.52
N GLU A 254 4.06 19.96 -8.20
CA GLU A 254 5.10 19.41 -7.33
C GLU A 254 5.27 17.91 -7.53
N MET A 255 4.17 17.15 -7.60
CA MET A 255 4.23 15.71 -7.87
C MET A 255 4.83 15.40 -9.25
N LEU A 256 4.59 16.24 -10.27
CA LEU A 256 5.27 16.13 -11.57
C LEU A 256 6.79 16.31 -11.41
N SER A 257 7.23 17.28 -10.62
CA SER A 257 8.67 17.49 -10.39
C SER A 257 9.35 16.32 -9.69
N TYR A 258 8.60 15.52 -8.94
CA TYR A 258 9.06 14.25 -8.34
C TYR A 258 9.12 13.08 -9.33
N GLY A 259 8.64 13.25 -10.55
CA GLY A 259 8.49 12.17 -11.53
C GLY A 259 7.28 11.27 -11.26
N CYS A 260 6.27 11.77 -10.56
CA CYS A 260 5.03 11.04 -10.32
C CYS A 260 4.26 10.86 -11.63
N THR A 261 3.82 9.63 -11.88
CA THR A 261 3.09 9.23 -13.10
C THR A 261 1.67 8.77 -12.83
N ARG A 262 1.38 8.43 -11.58
CA ARG A 262 0.10 7.87 -11.15
C ARG A 262 -0.31 8.43 -9.80
N LEU A 263 -1.58 8.73 -9.65
CA LEU A 263 -2.18 9.11 -8.37
C LEU A 263 -3.06 7.98 -7.86
N GLU A 264 -3.00 7.72 -6.55
CA GLU A 264 -3.97 6.89 -5.85
C GLU A 264 -4.82 7.78 -4.95
N ILE A 265 -6.07 8.00 -5.37
CA ILE A 265 -6.96 8.98 -4.76
C ILE A 265 -7.99 8.28 -3.87
N GLY A 266 -8.04 8.67 -2.60
CA GLY A 266 -9.02 8.17 -1.65
C GLY A 266 -10.39 8.81 -1.86
N VAL A 267 -11.20 8.31 -2.78
CA VAL A 267 -12.58 8.74 -3.05
C VAL A 267 -13.53 8.18 -1.99
N GLN A 268 -13.52 6.87 -1.83
CA GLN A 268 -14.28 6.04 -0.90
C GLN A 268 -15.75 5.85 -1.28
N SER A 269 -16.48 6.89 -1.67
CA SER A 269 -17.85 6.87 -2.19
C SER A 269 -18.08 8.04 -3.14
N VAL A 270 -19.02 7.88 -4.08
CA VAL A 270 -19.47 8.95 -4.99
C VAL A 270 -20.68 9.72 -4.46
N TYR A 271 -21.12 9.44 -3.24
CA TYR A 271 -22.29 10.06 -2.64
C TYR A 271 -21.90 11.13 -1.60
N GLU A 272 -22.45 12.33 -1.76
CA GLU A 272 -22.18 13.47 -0.88
C GLU A 272 -22.68 13.24 0.55
N ASP A 273 -23.84 12.60 0.72
CA ASP A 273 -24.39 12.24 2.02
C ASP A 273 -23.48 11.25 2.75
N VAL A 274 -22.92 10.25 2.04
CA VAL A 274 -22.00 9.27 2.62
C VAL A 274 -20.67 9.93 3.00
N ALA A 275 -20.15 10.83 2.18
CA ALA A 275 -18.92 11.58 2.47
C ALA A 275 -19.12 12.43 3.76
N ARG A 276 -20.26 13.08 3.91
CA ARG A 276 -20.62 13.84 5.10
C ARG A 276 -20.79 12.94 6.33
N ASP A 277 -21.58 11.90 6.23
CA ASP A 277 -21.91 11.00 7.36
C ASP A 277 -20.70 10.21 7.85
N THR A 278 -19.71 9.98 7.00
CA THR A 278 -18.43 9.36 7.35
C THR A 278 -17.34 10.36 7.74
N ASN A 279 -17.67 11.64 7.78
CA ASN A 279 -16.74 12.74 8.10
C ASN A 279 -15.50 12.73 7.18
N ARG A 280 -15.70 12.59 5.86
CA ARG A 280 -14.60 12.44 4.91
C ARG A 280 -13.78 13.72 4.68
N GLY A 281 -14.41 14.90 4.86
CA GLY A 281 -13.75 16.21 4.84
C GLY A 281 -13.45 16.76 3.44
N HIS A 282 -14.01 16.16 2.40
CA HIS A 282 -14.06 16.72 1.04
C HIS A 282 -15.40 16.38 0.40
N THR A 283 -15.80 17.16 -0.59
CA THR A 283 -17.03 16.98 -1.35
C THR A 283 -16.81 16.08 -2.57
N VAL A 284 -17.89 15.54 -3.13
CA VAL A 284 -17.85 14.81 -4.40
C VAL A 284 -17.41 15.74 -5.53
N LYS A 285 -17.84 17.01 -5.52
CA LYS A 285 -17.37 18.02 -6.46
C LYS A 285 -15.84 18.16 -6.46
N ALA A 286 -15.21 18.18 -5.28
CA ALA A 286 -13.75 18.23 -5.18
C ALA A 286 -13.07 16.99 -5.78
N VAL A 287 -13.75 15.82 -5.76
CA VAL A 287 -13.28 14.62 -6.45
C VAL A 287 -13.30 14.83 -7.97
N CYS A 288 -14.42 15.31 -8.54
CA CYS A 288 -14.56 15.55 -9.97
C CYS A 288 -13.53 16.57 -10.48
N GLU A 289 -13.37 17.70 -9.79
CA GLU A 289 -12.36 18.71 -10.09
C GLU A 289 -10.93 18.14 -10.04
N CYS A 290 -10.63 17.32 -9.04
CA CYS A 290 -9.35 16.64 -8.91
C CYS A 290 -9.08 15.70 -10.10
N PHE A 291 -10.09 14.94 -10.55
CA PHE A 291 -9.96 14.05 -11.70
C PHE A 291 -9.70 14.81 -13.00
N GLU A 292 -10.46 15.88 -13.24
CA GLU A 292 -10.30 16.73 -14.42
C GLU A 292 -8.87 17.27 -14.50
N ILE A 293 -8.38 17.90 -13.43
CA ILE A 293 -7.06 18.51 -13.39
C ILE A 293 -5.95 17.44 -13.51
N ALA A 294 -6.08 16.32 -12.79
CA ALA A 294 -5.09 15.25 -12.81
C ALA A 294 -4.98 14.61 -14.21
N LYS A 295 -6.11 14.33 -14.88
CA LYS A 295 -6.11 13.77 -16.22
C LYS A 295 -5.60 14.74 -17.26
N ASN A 296 -5.96 16.02 -17.17
CA ASN A 296 -5.44 17.08 -18.04
C ASN A 296 -3.92 17.25 -17.89
N ALA A 297 -3.38 17.03 -16.69
CA ALA A 297 -1.94 17.02 -16.45
C ALA A 297 -1.23 15.71 -16.89
N GLY A 298 -1.97 14.73 -17.41
CA GLY A 298 -1.44 13.48 -17.95
C GLY A 298 -1.23 12.35 -16.94
N TYR A 299 -1.70 12.49 -15.70
CA TYR A 299 -1.62 11.42 -14.70
C TYR A 299 -2.55 10.26 -15.03
N LYS A 300 -2.11 9.05 -14.64
CA LYS A 300 -3.00 7.93 -14.43
C LYS A 300 -3.66 8.05 -13.06
N VAL A 301 -4.96 7.83 -12.99
CA VAL A 301 -5.77 7.96 -11.77
C VAL A 301 -6.29 6.60 -11.35
N VAL A 302 -5.82 6.13 -10.21
CA VAL A 302 -6.36 4.95 -9.52
C VAL A 302 -7.13 5.45 -8.30
N ILE A 303 -8.27 4.87 -8.03
CA ILE A 303 -9.10 5.28 -6.90
C ILE A 303 -9.24 4.19 -5.85
N HIS A 304 -9.42 4.63 -4.62
CA HIS A 304 -9.77 3.77 -3.52
C HIS A 304 -11.27 3.93 -3.23
N MET A 305 -11.99 2.81 -3.26
CA MET A 305 -13.42 2.74 -2.93
C MET A 305 -13.65 1.82 -1.74
N MET A 306 -14.60 2.18 -0.90
CA MET A 306 -14.96 1.42 0.29
C MET A 306 -16.44 1.00 0.20
N PRO A 307 -16.75 -0.21 -0.27
CA PRO A 307 -18.11 -0.72 -0.20
C PRO A 307 -18.53 -0.96 1.25
N ASN A 308 -19.84 -0.93 1.48
CA ASN A 308 -20.43 -1.12 2.78
C ASN A 308 -20.11 0.00 3.80
N LEU A 309 -20.01 1.24 3.36
CA LEU A 309 -19.98 2.38 4.25
C LEU A 309 -21.36 2.60 4.93
N PRO A 310 -21.42 3.27 6.09
CA PRO A 310 -22.70 3.62 6.71
C PRO A 310 -23.67 4.29 5.74
N ASN A 311 -24.95 3.92 5.80
CA ASN A 311 -26.05 4.46 5.00
C ASN A 311 -25.99 4.21 3.49
N VAL A 312 -25.14 3.25 3.02
CA VAL A 312 -25.07 2.92 1.60
C VAL A 312 -26.01 1.75 1.26
N GLY A 313 -25.74 0.54 1.75
CA GLY A 313 -26.44 -0.67 1.35
C GLY A 313 -25.95 -1.22 -0.01
N ILE A 314 -26.33 -2.47 -0.30
CA ILE A 314 -25.81 -3.21 -1.48
C ILE A 314 -26.22 -2.54 -2.79
N GLU A 315 -27.48 -2.13 -2.91
CA GLU A 315 -28.00 -1.53 -4.14
C GLU A 315 -27.26 -0.24 -4.50
N ARG A 316 -27.12 0.67 -3.55
CA ARG A 316 -26.35 1.91 -3.76
C ARG A 316 -24.87 1.65 -3.98
N ASP A 317 -24.28 0.61 -3.38
CA ASP A 317 -22.90 0.23 -3.68
C ASP A 317 -22.76 -0.21 -5.15
N MET A 318 -23.71 -0.97 -5.69
CA MET A 318 -23.70 -1.33 -7.11
C MET A 318 -23.87 -0.12 -8.01
N GLU A 319 -24.83 0.75 -7.71
CA GLU A 319 -25.09 1.99 -8.46
C GLU A 319 -23.87 2.91 -8.49
N GLN A 320 -23.14 3.07 -7.37
CA GLN A 320 -21.94 3.93 -7.33
C GLN A 320 -20.83 3.41 -8.23
N PHE A 321 -20.70 2.10 -8.43
CA PHE A 321 -19.70 1.57 -9.36
C PHE A 321 -20.12 1.80 -10.82
N ILE A 322 -21.41 1.72 -11.13
CA ILE A 322 -21.92 2.09 -12.46
C ILE A 322 -21.64 3.57 -12.71
N GLU A 323 -22.01 4.45 -11.75
CA GLU A 323 -21.76 5.89 -11.82
C GLU A 323 -20.27 6.20 -12.01
N LEU A 324 -19.40 5.52 -11.29
CA LEU A 324 -17.96 5.71 -11.33
C LEU A 324 -17.35 5.46 -12.71
N PHE A 325 -17.85 4.48 -13.47
CA PHE A 325 -17.32 4.11 -14.78
C PHE A 325 -18.09 4.72 -15.95
N GLU A 326 -19.38 5.03 -15.77
CA GLU A 326 -20.21 5.61 -16.83
C GLU A 326 -20.16 7.14 -16.86
N ASN A 327 -20.15 7.79 -15.67
CA ASN A 327 -20.10 9.24 -15.60
C ASN A 327 -18.73 9.78 -16.05
N PRO A 328 -18.67 10.67 -17.07
CA PRO A 328 -17.42 11.23 -17.60
C PRO A 328 -16.62 12.04 -16.57
N GLU A 329 -17.23 12.52 -15.49
CA GLU A 329 -16.54 13.27 -14.42
C GLU A 329 -15.62 12.37 -13.59
N PHE A 330 -15.79 11.04 -13.64
CA PHE A 330 -14.94 10.07 -12.94
C PHE A 330 -14.07 9.27 -13.90
N ARG A 331 -14.48 8.11 -14.36
CA ARG A 331 -13.76 7.19 -15.26
C ARG A 331 -12.29 6.99 -14.88
N PRO A 332 -12.00 6.36 -13.73
CA PRO A 332 -10.63 6.13 -13.30
C PRO A 332 -9.90 5.15 -14.23
N ASP A 333 -8.56 5.21 -14.24
CA ASP A 333 -7.71 4.23 -14.94
C ASP A 333 -7.55 2.92 -14.17
N GLY A 334 -7.87 2.91 -12.88
CA GLY A 334 -7.81 1.72 -12.04
C GLY A 334 -8.60 1.87 -10.74
N LEU A 335 -8.93 0.74 -10.14
CA LEU A 335 -9.74 0.65 -8.94
C LEU A 335 -9.04 -0.21 -7.88
N LYS A 336 -9.06 0.25 -6.64
CA LYS A 336 -8.75 -0.54 -5.45
C LYS A 336 -9.99 -0.59 -4.55
N LEU A 337 -10.47 -1.79 -4.29
CA LEU A 337 -11.56 -2.04 -3.36
C LEU A 337 -11.01 -2.35 -1.97
N TYR A 338 -11.45 -1.57 -1.00
CA TYR A 338 -11.16 -1.78 0.41
C TYR A 338 -12.47 -2.10 1.15
N PRO A 339 -12.77 -3.38 1.44
CA PRO A 339 -13.93 -3.71 2.26
C PRO A 339 -13.91 -2.93 3.56
N THR A 340 -15.07 -2.35 3.92
CA THR A 340 -15.19 -1.59 5.17
C THR A 340 -15.06 -2.53 6.37
N LEU A 341 -14.00 -2.34 7.14
CA LEU A 341 -13.71 -3.14 8.33
C LEU A 341 -14.09 -2.41 9.60
N VAL A 342 -14.75 -3.11 10.51
CA VAL A 342 -15.05 -2.59 11.84
C VAL A 342 -13.83 -2.81 12.74
N ILE A 343 -13.07 -1.75 12.96
CA ILE A 343 -11.83 -1.80 13.73
C ILE A 343 -12.04 -1.14 15.09
N ARG A 344 -11.63 -1.82 16.15
CA ARG A 344 -11.74 -1.32 17.53
C ARG A 344 -11.05 0.05 17.65
N GLY A 345 -11.65 0.97 18.40
CA GLY A 345 -11.14 2.34 18.58
C GLY A 345 -11.60 3.32 17.50
N THR A 346 -12.35 2.88 16.47
CA THR A 346 -12.91 3.76 15.44
C THR A 346 -14.35 4.16 15.77
N GLY A 347 -14.81 5.29 15.22
CA GLY A 347 -16.23 5.68 15.31
C GLY A 347 -17.16 4.63 14.69
N LEU A 348 -16.72 3.93 13.63
CA LEU A 348 -17.48 2.85 13.01
C LEU A 348 -17.68 1.66 13.98
N TYR A 349 -16.70 1.37 14.81
CA TYR A 349 -16.82 0.35 15.85
C TYR A 349 -17.93 0.70 16.87
N GLU A 350 -18.02 1.97 17.26
CA GLU A 350 -19.08 2.43 18.17
C GLU A 350 -20.47 2.38 17.51
N LEU A 351 -20.57 2.73 16.25
CA LEU A 351 -21.82 2.58 15.49
C LEU A 351 -22.24 1.11 15.39
N TRP A 352 -21.30 0.22 15.14
CA TRP A 352 -21.54 -1.23 15.08
C TRP A 352 -21.94 -1.77 16.46
N ARG A 353 -21.21 -1.44 17.52
CA ARG A 353 -21.48 -1.87 18.90
C ARG A 353 -22.87 -1.44 19.39
N THR A 354 -23.33 -0.29 18.95
CA THR A 354 -24.67 0.25 19.30
C THR A 354 -25.79 -0.17 18.35
N GLY A 355 -25.51 -1.04 17.36
CA GLY A 355 -26.47 -1.52 16.38
C GLY A 355 -26.88 -0.51 15.31
N ARG A 356 -26.22 0.65 15.25
CA ARG A 356 -26.47 1.72 14.26
C ARG A 356 -25.82 1.46 12.91
N TYR A 357 -24.83 0.59 12.86
CA TYR A 357 -24.20 0.10 11.65
C TYR A 357 -24.17 -1.42 11.65
N LYS A 358 -24.45 -2.03 10.50
CA LYS A 358 -24.38 -3.47 10.28
C LYS A 358 -23.54 -3.72 9.04
N SER A 359 -22.55 -4.60 9.16
CA SER A 359 -21.82 -5.10 7.99
C SER A 359 -22.74 -5.94 7.11
N TYR A 360 -22.41 -6.07 5.83
CA TYR A 360 -23.11 -7.00 4.93
C TYR A 360 -23.06 -8.42 5.50
N PRO A 361 -24.11 -9.22 5.27
CA PRO A 361 -24.10 -10.61 5.67
C PRO A 361 -22.90 -11.37 5.06
N PRO A 362 -22.38 -12.40 5.74
CA PRO A 362 -21.23 -13.17 5.24
C PRO A 362 -21.47 -13.84 3.87
N GLU A 363 -22.74 -14.06 3.51
CA GLU A 363 -23.15 -14.63 2.24
C GLU A 363 -22.98 -13.65 1.07
N VAL A 364 -22.89 -12.36 1.35
CA VAL A 364 -22.61 -11.33 0.35
C VAL A 364 -21.12 -11.30 0.08
N SER A 365 -20.68 -12.11 -0.87
CA SER A 365 -19.31 -12.03 -1.38
C SER A 365 -19.20 -10.81 -2.28
N LEU A 366 -18.45 -9.80 -1.84
CA LEU A 366 -18.17 -8.61 -2.66
C LEU A 366 -17.55 -8.99 -4.03
N LEU A 367 -16.84 -10.13 -4.10
CA LEU A 367 -16.25 -10.64 -5.35
C LEU A 367 -17.26 -11.22 -6.34
N GLU A 368 -18.47 -11.54 -5.89
CA GLU A 368 -19.54 -12.06 -6.76
C GLU A 368 -20.41 -10.94 -7.32
N TYR A 369 -20.35 -9.75 -6.73
CA TYR A 369 -21.14 -8.59 -7.14
C TYR A 369 -20.34 -7.55 -7.93
N PHE A 370 -19.01 -7.60 -7.88
CA PHE A 370 -18.08 -6.71 -8.57
C PHE A 370 -17.06 -7.50 -9.42
#